data_a2ceb11ccad0306c504fe272c42aa339
#
_entry.id   a2ceb11ccad0306c504fe272c42aa339
#
_cell.length_a   1.000
_cell.length_b   1.000
_cell.length_c   1.000
_cell.angle_alpha   90.00
_cell.angle_beta   90.00
_cell.angle_gamma   90.00
#
_symmetry.space_group_name_H-M   'P 1'
#
loop_
_entity.id
_entity.type
_entity.pdbx_description
1 polymer ?
#
loop_
_entity_poly.entity_id
_entity_poly.type
_entity_poly.pdbx_seq_one_letter_code
_entity_poly.pdbx_strand_id
1 'polypeptide(L)'
;MTQSTDLHGTSGFQRVLVGVDFSASSAAALALARARFPGATRRLVHVTDARVTAAPDLMGGVTPALPDPTLLHTLESADGQRLTREVQPGEEQELMVGDPVTGLLDAARAWGADLIVVGTHAQGALEHFFVGSTAEKIVARSPIPVLTVRAGQ
;
A
#
# COMPACT_ATOMS: atom_id res chain seq x y z
N MET A 1 46.17 20.22 -3.63
CA MET A 1 44.79 20.46 -3.18
C MET A 1 43.92 19.32 -3.65
N THR A 2 43.67 18.37 -2.79
CA THR A 2 42.73 17.27 -3.01
C THR A 2 41.34 17.81 -2.75
N GLN A 3 40.55 18.05 -3.79
CA GLN A 3 39.13 18.24 -3.63
C GLN A 3 38.54 16.88 -3.27
N SER A 4 38.18 16.70 -2.00
CA SER A 4 37.29 15.63 -1.62
C SER A 4 35.99 15.92 -2.33
N THR A 5 35.78 15.28 -3.45
CA THR A 5 34.44 15.19 -4.03
C THR A 5 33.63 14.40 -3.03
N ASP A 6 32.84 15.10 -2.22
CA ASP A 6 31.84 14.48 -1.38
C ASP A 6 30.86 13.77 -2.30
N LEU A 7 31.17 12.53 -2.62
CA LEU A 7 30.25 11.56 -3.23
C LEU A 7 29.23 11.09 -2.16
N HIS A 8 28.78 12.01 -1.33
CA HIS A 8 27.53 11.84 -0.60
C HIS A 8 26.37 12.22 -1.51
N GLY A 9 26.42 11.70 -2.72
CA GLY A 9 25.20 11.52 -3.48
C GLY A 9 24.28 10.70 -2.60
N THR A 10 23.13 11.24 -2.26
CA THR A 10 22.05 10.57 -1.55
C THR A 10 21.67 9.33 -2.35
N SER A 11 22.41 8.24 -2.14
CA SER A 11 22.19 6.95 -2.81
C SER A 11 21.07 6.15 -2.13
N GLY A 12 20.12 6.84 -1.52
CA GLY A 12 18.97 6.23 -0.89
C GLY A 12 17.69 6.51 -1.67
N PHE A 13 16.66 5.73 -1.39
CA PHE A 13 15.34 5.98 -1.93
C PHE A 13 14.82 7.35 -1.45
N GLN A 14 14.25 8.12 -2.39
CA GLN A 14 13.80 9.49 -2.13
C GLN A 14 12.28 9.57 -1.93
N ARG A 15 11.53 8.72 -2.63
CA ARG A 15 10.07 8.69 -2.60
C ARG A 15 9.59 7.27 -2.33
N VAL A 16 9.25 7.01 -1.08
CA VAL A 16 8.84 5.69 -0.62
C VAL A 16 7.33 5.66 -0.47
N LEU A 17 6.68 4.84 -1.29
CA LEU A 17 5.25 4.60 -1.17
C LEU A 17 5.03 3.40 -0.26
N VAL A 18 4.18 3.54 0.75
CA VAL A 18 3.81 2.47 1.66
C VAL A 18 2.36 2.09 1.43
N GLY A 19 2.12 0.85 1.04
CA GLY A 19 0.77 0.30 0.94
C GLY A 19 0.23 -0.02 2.34
N VAL A 20 -0.92 0.53 2.68
CA VAL A 20 -1.58 0.37 3.97
C VAL A 20 -2.92 -0.33 3.79
N ASP A 21 -3.06 -1.51 4.37
CA ASP A 21 -4.31 -2.28 4.38
C ASP A 21 -4.83 -2.53 5.80
N PHE A 22 -4.23 -1.86 6.79
CA PHE A 22 -4.55 -1.97 8.22
C PHE A 22 -4.28 -3.35 8.83
N SER A 23 -3.55 -4.21 8.14
CA SER A 23 -3.06 -5.48 8.67
C SER A 23 -1.82 -5.31 9.55
N ALA A 24 -1.47 -6.34 10.32
CA ALA A 24 -0.26 -6.35 11.13
C ALA A 24 1.00 -6.24 10.26
N SER A 25 1.04 -6.90 9.10
CA SER A 25 2.19 -6.83 8.18
C SER A 25 2.30 -5.45 7.53
N SER A 26 1.21 -4.79 7.21
CA SER A 26 1.21 -3.41 6.70
C SER A 26 1.70 -2.43 7.76
N ALA A 27 1.32 -2.61 9.03
CA ALA A 27 1.86 -1.83 10.14
C ALA A 27 3.37 -2.03 10.30
N ALA A 28 3.86 -3.26 10.17
CA ALA A 28 5.28 -3.57 10.18
C ALA A 28 6.02 -2.93 9.00
N ALA A 29 5.41 -2.93 7.81
CA ALA A 29 5.94 -2.28 6.63
C ALA A 29 6.10 -0.77 6.83
N LEU A 30 5.10 -0.12 7.39
CA LEU A 30 5.13 1.31 7.70
C LEU A 30 6.20 1.63 8.74
N ALA A 31 6.28 0.87 9.81
CA ALA A 31 7.31 1.04 10.85
C ALA A 31 8.72 0.88 10.28
N LEU A 32 8.92 -0.11 9.42
CA LEU A 32 10.21 -0.35 8.76
C LEU A 32 10.57 0.81 7.83
N ALA A 33 9.63 1.29 7.02
CA ALA A 33 9.86 2.40 6.11
C ALA A 33 10.28 3.67 6.86
N ARG A 34 9.66 3.95 7.99
CA ARG A 34 10.01 5.09 8.86
C ARG A 34 11.41 4.94 9.45
N ALA A 35 11.75 3.74 9.90
CA ALA A 35 13.03 3.47 10.56
C ALA A 35 14.21 3.43 9.58
N ARG A 36 14.01 2.89 8.40
CA ARG A 36 15.08 2.65 7.44
C ARG A 36 15.25 3.74 6.38
N PHE A 37 14.20 4.50 6.11
CA PHE A 37 14.22 5.56 5.12
C PHE A 37 13.79 6.92 5.71
N PRO A 38 14.44 7.38 6.80
CA PRO A 38 13.99 8.58 7.50
C PRO A 38 14.11 9.84 6.65
N GLY A 39 15.05 9.87 5.69
CA GLY A 39 15.26 11.01 4.79
C GLY A 39 14.36 11.01 3.55
N ALA A 40 13.61 9.95 3.31
CA ALA A 40 12.70 9.87 2.18
C ALA A 40 11.37 10.56 2.48
N THR A 41 10.76 11.12 1.43
CA THR A 41 9.36 11.49 1.49
C THR A 41 8.52 10.21 1.44
N ARG A 42 7.65 10.00 2.41
CA ARG A 42 6.78 8.83 2.48
C ARG A 42 5.37 9.22 2.15
N ARG A 43 4.73 8.41 1.32
CA ARG A 43 3.30 8.51 1.03
C ARG A 43 2.62 7.19 1.41
N LEU A 44 1.62 7.28 2.27
CA LEU A 44 0.78 6.16 2.67
C LEU A 44 -0.38 6.08 1.70
N VAL A 45 -0.55 4.91 1.08
CA VAL A 45 -1.63 4.67 0.11
C VAL A 45 -2.49 3.50 0.59
N HIS A 46 -3.78 3.75 0.69
CA HIS A 46 -4.78 2.70 0.90
C HIS A 46 -5.70 2.65 -0.31
N VAL A 47 -6.03 1.44 -0.75
CA VAL A 47 -7.00 1.21 -1.82
C VAL A 47 -8.20 0.49 -1.22
N THR A 48 -9.34 1.18 -1.16
CA THR A 48 -10.61 0.56 -0.78
C THR A 48 -11.04 -0.36 -1.91
N ASP A 49 -11.14 -1.66 -1.62
CA ASP A 49 -11.50 -2.66 -2.62
C ASP A 49 -13.00 -2.59 -2.93
N ALA A 50 -13.33 -2.10 -4.12
CA ALA A 50 -14.71 -1.96 -4.54
C ALA A 50 -15.48 -3.29 -4.61
N ARG A 51 -14.77 -4.42 -4.73
CA ARG A 51 -15.39 -5.74 -4.77
C ARG A 51 -16.03 -6.15 -3.43
N VAL A 52 -15.56 -5.59 -2.34
CA VAL A 52 -16.09 -5.88 -0.99
C VAL A 52 -17.55 -5.41 -0.84
N THR A 53 -17.98 -4.46 -1.67
CA THR A 53 -19.34 -3.93 -1.65
C THR A 53 -20.31 -4.67 -2.57
N ALA A 54 -19.81 -5.61 -3.37
CA ALA A 54 -20.64 -6.41 -4.25
C ALA A 54 -21.40 -7.46 -3.42
N ALA A 55 -22.72 -7.32 -3.34
CA ALA A 55 -23.56 -8.34 -2.71
C ALA A 55 -23.51 -9.64 -3.55
N PRO A 56 -23.37 -10.81 -2.91
CA PRO A 56 -23.49 -12.05 -3.65
C PRO A 56 -24.91 -12.16 -4.23
N ASP A 57 -25.00 -12.49 -5.50
CA ASP A 57 -26.28 -12.76 -6.14
C ASP A 57 -26.83 -14.09 -5.60
N LEU A 58 -27.80 -13.98 -4.70
CA LEU A 58 -28.45 -15.14 -4.08
C LEU A 58 -29.40 -15.88 -5.01
N MET A 59 -29.60 -15.40 -6.23
CA MET A 59 -30.57 -15.95 -7.19
C MET A 59 -29.91 -16.72 -8.36
N GLY A 60 -28.61 -16.97 -8.31
CA GLY A 60 -27.91 -17.80 -9.30
C GLY A 60 -27.82 -17.20 -10.70
N GLY A 61 -28.03 -15.91 -10.85
CA GLY A 61 -27.85 -15.19 -12.10
C GLY A 61 -26.41 -14.77 -12.33
N VAL A 62 -25.96 -14.78 -13.57
CA VAL A 62 -24.59 -14.41 -13.99
C VAL A 62 -24.44 -12.90 -14.18
N THR A 63 -25.21 -12.10 -13.48
CA THR A 63 -25.05 -10.64 -13.50
C THR A 63 -23.95 -10.25 -12.52
N PRO A 64 -22.92 -9.51 -12.98
CA PRO A 64 -21.95 -8.94 -12.05
C PRO A 64 -22.69 -8.10 -11.02
N ALA A 65 -22.54 -8.41 -9.72
CA ALA A 65 -23.10 -7.59 -8.68
C ALA A 65 -22.52 -6.18 -8.81
N LEU A 66 -23.38 -5.19 -9.01
CA LEU A 66 -22.94 -3.79 -9.00
C LEU A 66 -22.62 -3.39 -7.56
N PRO A 67 -21.51 -2.70 -7.33
CA PRO A 67 -21.18 -2.19 -6.01
C PRO A 67 -22.33 -1.28 -5.52
N ASP A 68 -22.72 -1.45 -4.24
CA ASP A 68 -23.64 -0.52 -3.61
C ASP A 68 -22.93 0.82 -3.39
N PRO A 69 -23.34 1.92 -4.06
CA PRO A 69 -22.65 3.20 -3.93
C PRO A 69 -22.68 3.76 -2.52
N THR A 70 -23.74 3.50 -1.76
CA THR A 70 -23.86 3.97 -0.37
C THR A 70 -22.90 3.25 0.55
N LEU A 71 -22.81 1.93 0.42
CA LEU A 71 -21.89 1.11 1.20
C LEU A 71 -20.44 1.46 0.83
N LEU A 72 -20.15 1.63 -0.45
CA LEU A 72 -18.80 2.02 -0.90
C LEU A 72 -18.38 3.37 -0.30
N HIS A 73 -19.26 4.36 -0.32
CA HIS A 73 -18.99 5.68 0.26
C HIS A 73 -18.74 5.59 1.77
N THR A 74 -19.50 4.75 2.47
CA THR A 74 -19.32 4.52 3.90
C THR A 74 -17.96 3.89 4.20
N LEU A 75 -17.58 2.87 3.44
CA LEU A 75 -16.26 2.21 3.58
C LEU A 75 -15.12 3.17 3.25
N GLU A 76 -15.23 3.91 2.18
CA GLU A 76 -14.25 4.90 1.77
C GLU A 76 -14.03 5.96 2.86
N SER A 77 -15.11 6.46 3.45
CA SER A 77 -15.03 7.42 4.55
C SER A 77 -14.36 6.83 5.79
N ALA A 78 -14.71 5.59 6.15
CA ALA A 78 -14.11 4.90 7.29
C ALA A 78 -12.62 4.62 7.05
N ASP A 79 -12.26 4.15 5.88
CA ASP A 79 -10.87 3.88 5.50
C ASP A 79 -10.05 5.17 5.44
N GLY A 80 -10.62 6.25 4.94
CA GLY A 80 -9.98 7.56 4.93
C GLY A 80 -9.66 8.07 6.34
N GLN A 81 -10.57 7.89 7.28
CA GLN A 81 -10.35 8.26 8.69
C GLN A 81 -9.26 7.39 9.32
N ARG A 82 -9.26 6.07 9.05
CA ARG A 82 -8.22 5.17 9.53
C ARG A 82 -6.85 5.56 8.98
N LEU A 83 -6.77 5.82 7.67
CA LEU A 83 -5.53 6.22 7.03
C LEU A 83 -4.99 7.53 7.63
N THR A 84 -5.84 8.51 7.84
CA THR A 84 -5.45 9.79 8.45
C THR A 84 -4.83 9.61 9.83
N ARG A 85 -5.31 8.64 10.61
CA ARG A 85 -4.74 8.33 11.93
C ARG A 85 -3.35 7.72 11.87
N GLU A 86 -3.01 7.04 10.77
CA GLU A 86 -1.70 6.44 10.57
C GLU A 86 -0.63 7.45 10.12
N VAL A 87 -1.04 8.57 9.54
CA VAL A 87 -0.12 9.56 8.95
C VAL A 87 0.55 10.38 10.04
N GLN A 88 1.87 10.49 9.95
CA GLN A 88 2.69 11.35 10.82
C GLN A 88 3.02 12.67 10.12
N PRO A 89 3.41 13.72 10.89
CA PRO A 89 3.84 14.99 10.30
C PRO A 89 4.94 14.79 9.24
N GLY A 90 4.79 15.43 8.10
CA GLY A 90 5.70 15.33 6.97
C GLY A 90 5.42 14.15 6.01
N GLU A 91 4.51 13.27 6.37
CA GLU A 91 4.05 12.20 5.48
C GLU A 91 2.83 12.63 4.66
N GLU A 92 2.71 12.07 3.48
CA GLU A 92 1.56 12.27 2.60
C GLU A 92 0.62 11.07 2.67
N GLN A 93 -0.63 11.27 2.27
CA GLN A 93 -1.60 10.18 2.18
C GLN A 93 -2.39 10.24 0.89
N GLU A 94 -2.82 9.08 0.42
CA GLU A 94 -3.70 8.94 -0.73
C GLU A 94 -4.66 7.78 -0.51
N LEU A 95 -5.94 8.05 -0.71
CA LEU A 95 -7.00 7.05 -0.67
C LEU A 95 -7.50 6.83 -2.10
N MET A 96 -7.51 5.57 -2.51
CA MET A 96 -8.03 5.16 -3.81
C MET A 96 -9.16 4.15 -3.65
N VAL A 97 -9.97 4.01 -4.67
CA VAL A 97 -11.02 2.99 -4.76
C VAL A 97 -10.79 2.16 -6.00
N GLY A 98 -10.83 0.84 -5.87
CA GLY A 98 -10.68 -0.04 -7.02
C GLY A 98 -9.98 -1.35 -6.67
N ASP A 99 -9.21 -1.85 -7.62
CA ASP A 99 -8.37 -3.03 -7.40
C ASP A 99 -7.10 -2.65 -6.62
N PRO A 100 -6.79 -3.32 -5.51
CA PRO A 100 -5.65 -2.96 -4.68
C PRO A 100 -4.30 -2.99 -5.39
N VAL A 101 -4.07 -3.97 -6.25
CA VAL A 101 -2.81 -4.11 -6.99
C VAL A 101 -2.66 -2.99 -8.01
N THR A 102 -3.64 -2.83 -8.87
CA THR A 102 -3.65 -1.80 -9.91
C THR A 102 -3.61 -0.40 -9.32
N GLY A 103 -4.44 -0.15 -8.30
CA GLY A 103 -4.49 1.14 -7.62
C GLY A 103 -3.15 1.54 -7.00
N LEU A 104 -2.49 0.61 -6.31
CA LEU A 104 -1.20 0.88 -5.69
C LEU A 104 -0.11 1.16 -6.73
N LEU A 105 -0.05 0.37 -7.79
CA LEU A 105 0.92 0.57 -8.86
C LEU A 105 0.70 1.87 -9.63
N ASP A 106 -0.55 2.24 -9.88
CA ASP A 106 -0.90 3.50 -10.52
C ASP A 106 -0.53 4.70 -9.63
N ALA A 107 -0.81 4.62 -8.34
CA ALA A 107 -0.41 5.66 -7.38
C ALA A 107 1.11 5.82 -7.33
N ALA A 108 1.85 4.72 -7.31
CA ALA A 108 3.30 4.73 -7.30
C ALA A 108 3.88 5.40 -8.55
N ARG A 109 3.34 5.06 -9.71
CA ARG A 109 3.77 5.63 -10.99
C ARG A 109 3.45 7.12 -11.06
N ALA A 110 2.23 7.52 -10.72
CA ALA A 110 1.79 8.90 -10.79
C ALA A 110 2.56 9.81 -9.83
N TRP A 111 2.89 9.31 -8.66
CA TRP A 111 3.65 10.08 -7.67
C TRP A 111 5.16 10.09 -7.94
N GLY A 112 5.66 9.17 -8.74
CA GLY A 112 7.09 9.02 -9.01
C GLY A 112 7.82 8.33 -7.85
N ALA A 113 7.20 7.32 -7.24
CA ALA A 113 7.85 6.51 -6.23
C ALA A 113 9.07 5.77 -6.81
N ASP A 114 10.12 5.68 -6.02
CA ASP A 114 11.33 4.89 -6.35
C ASP A 114 11.44 3.61 -5.51
N LEU A 115 10.56 3.46 -4.52
CA LEU A 115 10.40 2.23 -3.73
C LEU A 115 8.94 2.08 -3.31
N ILE A 116 8.45 0.84 -3.39
CA ILE A 116 7.16 0.44 -2.82
C ILE A 116 7.44 -0.48 -1.63
N VAL A 117 6.80 -0.21 -0.50
CA VAL A 117 6.89 -1.05 0.71
C VAL A 117 5.49 -1.56 1.05
N VAL A 118 5.33 -2.87 1.13
CA VAL A 118 4.04 -3.51 1.42
C VAL A 118 4.20 -4.65 2.42
N GLY A 119 3.15 -4.91 3.19
CA GLY A 119 3.07 -6.11 4.01
C GLY A 119 2.88 -7.36 3.15
N THR A 120 3.33 -8.50 3.65
CA THR A 120 3.24 -9.78 2.93
C THR A 120 1.85 -10.39 2.92
N HIS A 121 1.02 -10.09 3.93
CA HIS A 121 -0.30 -10.69 4.09
C HIS A 121 -1.35 -9.63 4.41
N ALA A 122 -2.51 -9.75 3.75
CA ALA A 122 -3.69 -8.98 4.11
C ALA A 122 -4.23 -9.41 5.47
N GLN A 123 -5.08 -8.57 6.07
CA GLN A 123 -5.71 -8.82 7.35
C GLN A 123 -6.50 -10.16 7.31
N GLY A 124 -6.28 -11.02 8.31
CA GLY A 124 -6.95 -12.32 8.43
C GLY A 124 -6.28 -13.48 7.70
N ALA A 125 -5.17 -13.27 7.02
CA ALA A 125 -4.40 -14.36 6.39
C ALA A 125 -3.68 -15.20 7.45
N LEU A 126 -3.81 -16.51 7.36
CA LEU A 126 -3.28 -17.47 8.34
C LEU A 126 -1.87 -18.00 8.00
N GLU A 127 -1.29 -17.57 6.89
CA GLU A 127 -0.13 -18.25 6.33
C GLU A 127 1.19 -17.65 6.82
N HIS A 128 1.97 -18.45 7.51
CA HIS A 128 3.31 -18.07 7.98
C HIS A 128 4.39 -18.20 6.89
N PHE A 129 4.13 -18.90 5.82
CA PHE A 129 5.14 -19.33 4.86
C PHE A 129 4.98 -18.74 3.45
N PHE A 130 3.86 -18.14 3.14
CA PHE A 130 3.60 -17.64 1.80
C PHE A 130 3.43 -16.11 1.78
N VAL A 131 3.95 -15.50 0.75
CA VAL A 131 3.62 -14.12 0.41
C VAL A 131 2.17 -14.07 -0.05
N GLY A 132 1.37 -13.16 0.49
CA GLY A 132 -0.04 -13.01 0.10
C GLY A 132 -0.20 -12.67 -1.39
N SER A 133 -1.35 -13.01 -1.96
CA SER A 133 -1.60 -12.84 -3.39
C SER A 133 -1.46 -11.40 -3.88
N THR A 134 -1.83 -10.42 -3.06
CA THR A 134 -1.70 -9.00 -3.40
C THR A 134 -0.23 -8.59 -3.48
N ALA A 135 0.57 -8.92 -2.46
CA ALA A 135 2.00 -8.62 -2.44
C ALA A 135 2.73 -9.31 -3.59
N GLU A 136 2.42 -10.57 -3.85
CA GLU A 136 2.99 -11.34 -4.97
C GLU A 136 2.72 -10.67 -6.32
N LYS A 137 1.50 -10.23 -6.56
CA LYS A 137 1.12 -9.53 -7.81
C LYS A 137 1.81 -8.19 -7.93
N ILE A 138 1.96 -7.45 -6.83
CA ILE A 138 2.69 -6.17 -6.82
C ILE A 138 4.14 -6.42 -7.20
N VAL A 139 4.80 -7.39 -6.58
CA VAL A 139 6.19 -7.76 -6.92
C VAL A 139 6.33 -8.15 -8.39
N ALA A 140 5.41 -8.96 -8.89
CA ALA A 140 5.46 -9.46 -10.28
C ALA A 140 5.24 -8.36 -11.34
N ARG A 141 4.44 -7.35 -11.02
CA ARG A 141 4.01 -6.34 -12.00
C ARG A 141 4.72 -4.99 -11.86
N SER A 142 5.36 -4.74 -10.73
CA SER A 142 5.95 -3.43 -10.47
C SER A 142 7.20 -3.20 -11.30
N PRO A 143 7.31 -2.06 -12.01
CA PRO A 143 8.56 -1.61 -12.62
C PRO A 143 9.48 -0.93 -11.59
N ILE A 144 9.00 -0.72 -10.37
CA ILE A 144 9.71 -0.07 -9.27
C ILE A 144 10.10 -1.15 -8.26
N PRO A 145 11.27 -1.05 -7.59
CA PRO A 145 11.64 -1.96 -6.52
C PRO A 145 10.55 -2.08 -5.45
N VAL A 146 10.30 -3.30 -5.00
CA VAL A 146 9.29 -3.60 -3.98
C VAL A 146 9.96 -4.30 -2.80
N LEU A 147 9.73 -3.75 -1.63
CA LEU A 147 10.11 -4.36 -0.36
C LEU A 147 8.87 -4.95 0.30
N THR A 148 8.87 -6.24 0.51
CA THR A 148 7.81 -6.94 1.24
C THR A 148 8.23 -7.16 2.69
N VAL A 149 7.32 -6.89 3.62
CA VAL A 149 7.60 -6.95 5.05
C VAL A 149 6.62 -7.90 5.74
N ARG A 150 7.16 -8.81 6.53
CA ARG A 150 6.36 -9.71 7.36
C ARG A 150 6.05 -9.04 8.70
N ALA A 151 4.90 -9.34 9.26
CA ALA A 151 4.64 -8.99 10.65
C ALA A 151 5.67 -9.71 11.54
N GLY A 152 6.22 -8.96 12.49
CA GLY A 152 7.09 -9.55 13.51
C GLY A 152 6.31 -10.56 14.36
N GLN A 153 6.98 -11.61 14.77
CA GLN A 153 6.42 -12.55 15.74
C GLN A 153 6.62 -12.03 17.17
#